data_54f6badaf93cff212e047171fef37807
#
_entry.id   54f6badaf93cff212e047171fef37807
#
_cell.length_a   1.000
_cell.length_b   1.000
_cell.length_c   1.000
_cell.angle_alpha   90.00
_cell.angle_beta   90.00
_cell.angle_gamma   90.00
#
_symmetry.space_group_name_H-M   'P 1'
#
loop_
_entity.id
_entity.type
_entity.pdbx_description
1 polymer ?
#
loop_
_entity_poly.entity_id
_entity_poly.type
_entity_poly.pdbx_seq_one_letter_code
_entity_poly.pdbx_strand_id
1 'polypeptide(L)'
;MPVHYNISSHLKLVIYICSGLVSGEDIFKTSDKILRDRRRISGLRTIIDFLSAVENLQLGELQEAIRRIQSLAEKGFAVAPIVILSHSTGMQLLVDTINLLPHKVPFMIEMVSTLDAAISVLRLQDSREEVIRFWHESRALSERE
;
A
#
# COMPACT_ATOMS: atom_id res chain seq x y z
N MET A 1 10.44 1.18 14.01
CA MET A 1 10.21 1.21 12.55
C MET A 1 8.87 1.86 12.28
N PRO A 2 8.80 2.93 11.47
CA PRO A 2 7.52 3.61 11.19
C PRO A 2 6.61 2.82 10.23
N VAL A 3 7.14 1.81 9.55
CA VAL A 3 6.36 0.99 8.62
C VAL A 3 6.59 -0.48 8.89
N HIS A 4 5.50 -1.22 9.05
CA HIS A 4 5.48 -2.67 9.17
C HIS A 4 4.63 -3.23 8.05
N TYR A 5 4.80 -4.49 7.70
CA TYR A 5 3.98 -5.14 6.70
C TYR A 5 3.60 -6.54 7.10
N ASN A 6 2.53 -7.05 6.51
CA ASN A 6 2.14 -8.44 6.64
C ASN A 6 1.54 -8.91 5.32
N ILE A 7 1.75 -10.17 4.98
CA ILE A 7 1.29 -10.76 3.72
C ILE A 7 0.33 -11.91 4.03
N SER A 8 -0.81 -11.93 3.33
CA SER A 8 -1.71 -13.06 3.28
C SER A 8 -1.68 -13.64 1.86
N SER A 9 -1.05 -14.79 1.70
CA SER A 9 -1.02 -15.49 0.41
C SER A 9 -2.42 -15.96 0.00
N HIS A 10 -3.24 -16.35 0.97
CA HIS A 10 -4.62 -16.79 0.74
C HIS A 10 -5.48 -15.66 0.16
N LEU A 11 -5.39 -14.46 0.73
CA LEU A 11 -6.13 -13.29 0.25
C LEU A 11 -5.45 -12.59 -0.93
N LYS A 12 -4.21 -12.96 -1.25
CA LYS A 12 -3.36 -12.26 -2.22
C LYS A 12 -3.27 -10.78 -1.88
N LEU A 13 -2.98 -10.49 -0.61
CA LEU A 13 -3.02 -9.14 -0.05
C LEU A 13 -1.78 -8.88 0.80
N VAL A 14 -1.18 -7.71 0.63
CA VAL A 14 -0.17 -7.19 1.54
C VAL A 14 -0.72 -5.92 2.20
N ILE A 15 -0.53 -5.80 3.51
CA ILE A 15 -0.90 -4.60 4.27
C ILE A 15 0.37 -3.97 4.82
N TYR A 16 0.55 -2.68 4.55
CA TYR A 16 1.53 -1.82 5.21
C TYR A 16 0.82 -1.14 6.38
N ILE A 17 1.39 -1.22 7.57
CA ILE A 17 0.90 -0.50 8.75
C ILE A 17 1.92 0.61 9.04
N CYS A 18 1.48 1.85 8.88
CA CYS A 18 2.30 3.03 9.06
C CYS A 18 1.91 3.74 10.36
N SER A 19 2.90 4.25 11.10
CA SER A 19 2.68 5.00 12.33
C SER A 19 3.73 6.10 12.48
N GLY A 20 3.32 7.22 13.11
CA GLY A 20 4.19 8.38 13.28
C GLY A 20 4.49 9.06 11.95
N LEU A 21 5.65 9.70 11.86
CA LEU A 21 6.10 10.39 10.65
C LEU A 21 6.71 9.39 9.68
N VAL A 22 6.15 9.29 8.47
CA VAL A 22 6.53 8.30 7.46
C VAL A 22 7.01 9.01 6.20
N SER A 23 8.25 8.69 5.78
CA SER A 23 8.84 9.19 4.55
C SER A 23 8.66 8.21 3.40
N GLY A 24 8.89 8.69 2.17
CA GLY A 24 8.90 7.82 1.00
C GLY A 24 9.96 6.73 1.10
N GLU A 25 11.13 7.05 1.68
CA GLU A 25 12.19 6.07 1.87
C GLU A 25 11.76 4.93 2.78
N ASP A 26 11.00 5.22 3.84
CA ASP A 26 10.45 4.18 4.73
C ASP A 26 9.56 3.21 3.96
N ILE A 27 8.72 3.73 3.07
CA ILE A 27 7.87 2.91 2.20
C ILE A 27 8.71 2.07 1.24
N PHE A 28 9.73 2.67 0.61
CA PHE A 28 10.58 1.97 -0.35
C PHE A 28 11.37 0.84 0.29
N LYS A 29 11.94 1.06 1.47
CA LYS A 29 12.64 0.01 2.24
C LYS A 29 11.72 -1.17 2.56
N THR A 30 10.49 -0.87 2.95
CA THR A 30 9.48 -1.90 3.23
C THR A 30 9.12 -2.66 1.97
N SER A 31 8.93 -1.96 0.84
CA SER A 31 8.65 -2.58 -0.45
C SER A 31 9.78 -3.52 -0.89
N ASP A 32 11.04 -3.14 -0.65
CA ASP A 32 12.19 -3.99 -0.96
C ASP A 32 12.18 -5.27 -0.10
N LYS A 33 11.79 -5.17 1.17
CA LYS A 33 11.64 -6.35 2.03
C LYS A 33 10.54 -7.28 1.53
N ILE A 34 9.41 -6.73 1.07
CA ILE A 34 8.30 -7.50 0.52
C ILE A 34 8.75 -8.27 -0.72
N LEU A 35 9.55 -7.66 -1.59
CA LEU A 35 10.07 -8.32 -2.79
C LEU A 35 10.94 -9.54 -2.47
N ARG A 36 11.52 -9.62 -1.28
CA ARG A 36 12.36 -10.74 -0.81
C ARG A 36 11.62 -11.69 0.12
N ASP A 37 10.37 -11.40 0.48
CA ASP A 37 9.60 -12.22 1.40
C ASP A 37 9.14 -13.50 0.69
N ARG A 38 9.28 -14.64 1.38
CA ARG A 38 8.88 -15.96 0.84
C ARG A 38 7.38 -16.10 0.64
N ARG A 39 6.58 -15.32 1.38
CA ARG A 39 5.11 -15.31 1.26
C ARG A 39 4.63 -14.53 0.05
N ARG A 40 5.54 -13.80 -0.61
CA ARG A 40 5.21 -13.00 -1.78
C ARG A 40 4.81 -13.87 -2.94
N ILE A 41 3.69 -13.50 -3.57
CA ILE A 41 3.22 -14.10 -4.82
C ILE A 41 2.96 -12.99 -5.83
N SER A 42 2.87 -13.33 -7.11
CA SER A 42 2.55 -12.36 -8.15
C SER A 42 1.13 -11.82 -7.97
N GLY A 43 0.93 -10.54 -8.22
CA GLY A 43 -0.39 -9.92 -8.21
C GLY A 43 -0.94 -9.62 -6.83
N LEU A 44 -0.07 -9.44 -5.82
CA LEU A 44 -0.52 -9.02 -4.50
C LEU A 44 -1.18 -7.64 -4.57
N ARG A 45 -2.43 -7.56 -4.13
CA ARG A 45 -3.09 -6.27 -3.89
C ARG A 45 -2.52 -5.64 -2.63
N THR A 46 -2.51 -4.32 -2.58
CA THR A 46 -1.84 -3.59 -1.50
C THR A 46 -2.79 -2.64 -0.78
N ILE A 47 -2.80 -2.68 0.54
CA ILE A 47 -3.37 -1.65 1.40
C ILE A 47 -2.21 -0.99 2.13
N ILE A 48 -2.12 0.34 2.05
CA ILE A 48 -1.17 1.12 2.84
C ILE A 48 -1.97 1.89 3.89
N ASP A 49 -1.88 1.47 5.13
CA ASP A 49 -2.64 2.03 6.25
C ASP A 49 -1.89 3.20 6.88
N PHE A 50 -2.36 4.42 6.61
CA PHE A 50 -1.87 5.68 7.18
C PHE A 50 -2.78 6.22 8.27
N LEU A 51 -3.73 5.46 8.80
CA LEU A 51 -4.68 5.96 9.79
C LEU A 51 -4.01 6.43 11.09
N SER A 52 -2.84 5.89 11.42
CA SER A 52 -2.04 6.26 12.59
C SER A 52 -0.75 6.97 12.23
N ALA A 53 -0.62 7.45 11.01
CA ALA A 53 0.61 8.05 10.49
C ALA A 53 0.39 9.46 9.96
N VAL A 54 1.48 10.21 9.90
CA VAL A 54 1.56 11.50 9.22
C VAL A 54 2.51 11.35 8.05
N GLU A 55 2.07 11.74 6.87
CA GLU A 55 2.88 11.67 5.67
C GLU A 55 3.97 12.74 5.66
N ASN A 56 5.17 12.33 5.28
CA ASN A 56 6.30 13.21 4.99
C ASN A 56 6.86 12.82 3.62
N LEU A 57 6.00 12.95 2.60
CA LEU A 57 6.27 12.54 1.23
C LEU A 57 6.48 13.77 0.35
N GLN A 58 7.47 13.70 -0.53
CA GLN A 58 7.80 14.77 -1.46
C GLN A 58 7.53 14.34 -2.89
N LEU A 59 7.38 15.31 -3.79
CA LEU A 59 7.08 15.04 -5.20
C LEU A 59 8.11 14.12 -5.86
N GLY A 60 9.39 14.32 -5.56
CA GLY A 60 10.45 13.45 -6.10
C GLY A 60 10.30 12.00 -5.65
N GLU A 61 9.81 11.77 -4.44
CA GLU A 61 9.53 10.43 -3.94
C GLU A 61 8.33 9.79 -4.65
N LEU A 62 7.31 10.58 -4.99
CA LEU A 62 6.17 10.11 -5.77
C LEU A 62 6.61 9.68 -7.18
N GLN A 63 7.46 10.47 -7.81
CA GLN A 63 8.02 10.14 -9.12
C GLN A 63 8.86 8.85 -9.05
N GLU A 64 9.62 8.68 -7.98
CA GLU A 64 10.38 7.44 -7.75
C GLU A 64 9.46 6.23 -7.57
N ALA A 65 8.35 6.38 -6.85
CA ALA A 65 7.37 5.32 -6.68
C ALA A 65 6.81 4.85 -8.02
N ILE A 66 6.43 5.78 -8.90
CA ILE A 66 5.94 5.47 -10.24
C ILE A 66 7.00 4.71 -11.04
N ARG A 67 8.24 5.20 -11.01
CA ARG A 67 9.36 4.58 -11.74
C ARG A 67 9.59 3.14 -11.28
N ARG A 68 9.54 2.88 -9.97
CA ARG A 68 9.69 1.53 -9.40
C ARG A 68 8.60 0.59 -9.90
N ILE A 69 7.35 1.06 -9.90
CA ILE A 69 6.20 0.26 -10.37
C ILE A 69 6.34 -0.03 -11.87
N GLN A 70 6.71 0.97 -12.67
CA GLN A 70 6.93 0.79 -14.10
C GLN A 70 8.04 -0.22 -14.37
N SER A 71 9.15 -0.15 -13.62
CA SER A 71 10.27 -1.08 -13.75
C SER A 71 9.84 -2.52 -13.45
N LEU A 72 9.01 -2.74 -12.42
CA LEU A 72 8.48 -4.07 -12.10
C LEU A 72 7.59 -4.59 -13.23
N ALA A 73 6.71 -3.74 -13.77
CA ALA A 73 5.84 -4.11 -14.88
C ALA A 73 6.66 -4.49 -16.12
N GLU A 74 7.72 -3.75 -16.44
CA GLU A 74 8.61 -4.04 -17.56
C GLU A 74 9.35 -5.37 -17.41
N LYS A 75 9.62 -5.77 -16.17
CA LYS A 75 10.23 -7.07 -15.84
C LYS A 75 9.24 -8.22 -15.84
N GLY A 76 7.99 -7.99 -16.19
CA GLY A 76 6.96 -9.00 -16.24
C GLY A 76 6.25 -9.30 -14.92
N PHE A 77 6.48 -8.51 -13.88
CA PHE A 77 5.73 -8.65 -12.63
C PHE A 77 4.31 -8.14 -12.81
N ALA A 78 3.33 -8.91 -12.37
CA ALA A 78 1.95 -8.46 -12.36
C ALA A 78 1.78 -7.29 -11.39
N VAL A 79 1.16 -6.21 -11.87
CA VAL A 79 0.89 -5.02 -11.08
C VAL A 79 -0.57 -5.06 -10.65
N ALA A 80 -0.80 -4.98 -9.34
CA ALA A 80 -2.12 -5.05 -8.75
C ALA A 80 -2.48 -3.71 -8.08
N PRO A 81 -3.77 -3.44 -7.84
CA PRO A 81 -4.23 -2.18 -7.26
C PRO A 81 -3.59 -1.86 -5.91
N ILE A 82 -3.37 -0.57 -5.67
CA ILE A 82 -2.88 -0.03 -4.41
C ILE A 82 -3.93 0.90 -3.84
N VAL A 83 -4.32 0.68 -2.58
CA VAL A 83 -5.26 1.52 -1.86
C VAL A 83 -4.59 2.11 -0.64
N ILE A 84 -4.73 3.42 -0.45
CA ILE A 84 -4.22 4.12 0.73
C ILE A 84 -5.38 4.42 1.66
N LEU A 85 -5.29 3.95 2.91
CA LEU A 85 -6.22 4.30 3.98
C LEU A 85 -5.71 5.55 4.70
N SER A 86 -6.42 6.66 4.58
CA SER A 86 -6.02 7.92 5.23
C SER A 86 -7.22 8.86 5.37
N HIS A 87 -7.18 9.72 6.37
CA HIS A 87 -8.12 10.82 6.53
C HIS A 87 -7.49 12.18 6.17
N SER A 88 -6.23 12.19 5.74
CA SER A 88 -5.47 13.40 5.50
C SER A 88 -5.81 14.04 4.15
N THR A 89 -6.13 15.32 4.17
CA THR A 89 -6.29 16.10 2.92
C THR A 89 -4.97 16.24 2.18
N GLY A 90 -3.85 16.30 2.90
CA GLY A 90 -2.52 16.31 2.29
C GLY A 90 -2.22 15.03 1.53
N MET A 91 -2.59 13.88 2.10
CA MET A 91 -2.44 12.59 1.41
C MET A 91 -3.33 12.52 0.17
N GLN A 92 -4.56 13.03 0.24
CA GLN A 92 -5.46 13.07 -0.92
C GLN A 92 -4.84 13.90 -2.05
N LEU A 93 -4.23 15.03 -1.72
CA LEU A 93 -3.57 15.87 -2.71
C LEU A 93 -2.39 15.15 -3.35
N LEU A 94 -1.60 14.41 -2.57
CA LEU A 94 -0.49 13.61 -3.09
C LEU A 94 -0.98 12.52 -4.05
N VAL A 95 -2.04 11.80 -3.68
CA VAL A 95 -2.62 10.74 -4.51
C VAL A 95 -3.17 11.32 -5.82
N ASP A 96 -3.88 12.44 -5.75
CA ASP A 96 -4.41 13.11 -6.94
C ASP A 96 -3.27 13.55 -7.86
N THR A 97 -2.19 14.07 -7.29
CA THR A 97 -1.01 14.49 -8.05
C THR A 97 -0.35 13.31 -8.77
N ILE A 98 -0.18 12.18 -8.09
CA ILE A 98 0.45 10.99 -8.68
C ILE A 98 -0.40 10.44 -9.83
N ASN A 99 -1.72 10.49 -9.71
CA ASN A 99 -2.63 10.03 -10.76
C ASN A 99 -2.67 10.96 -11.98
N LEU A 100 -2.28 12.22 -11.82
CA LEU A 100 -2.18 13.19 -12.91
C LEU A 100 -0.83 13.14 -13.64
N LEU A 101 0.19 12.54 -13.03
CA LEU A 101 1.51 12.42 -13.67
C LEU A 101 1.45 11.44 -14.84
N PRO A 102 2.13 11.74 -15.97
CA PRO A 102 2.20 10.80 -17.09
C PRO A 102 2.91 9.51 -16.68
N HIS A 103 2.24 8.39 -16.82
CA HIS A 103 2.83 7.08 -16.55
C HIS A 103 2.12 5.99 -17.37
N LYS A 104 2.81 4.87 -17.57
CA LYS A 104 2.30 3.71 -18.30
C LYS A 104 1.85 2.57 -17.38
N VAL A 105 1.59 2.86 -16.12
CA VAL A 105 1.11 1.87 -15.15
C VAL A 105 -0.37 1.62 -15.40
N PRO A 106 -0.81 0.35 -15.51
CA PRO A 106 -2.20 0.02 -15.90
C PRO A 106 -3.21 0.12 -14.76
N PHE A 107 -2.92 0.86 -13.69
CA PHE A 107 -3.84 1.05 -12.57
C PHE A 107 -3.65 2.44 -11.97
N MET A 108 -4.64 2.86 -11.19
CA MET A 108 -4.57 4.09 -10.40
C MET A 108 -4.38 3.74 -8.92
N ILE A 109 -3.66 4.61 -8.20
CA ILE A 109 -3.60 4.55 -6.75
C ILE A 109 -4.85 5.25 -6.22
N GLU A 110 -5.60 4.59 -5.36
CA GLU A 110 -6.82 5.17 -4.78
C GLU A 110 -6.63 5.42 -3.29
N MET A 111 -7.25 6.48 -2.79
CA MET A 111 -7.31 6.78 -1.38
C MET A 111 -8.74 6.61 -0.88
N VAL A 112 -8.89 5.94 0.26
CA VAL A 112 -10.17 5.76 0.93
C VAL A 112 -10.02 6.05 2.42
N SER A 113 -11.14 6.30 3.10
CA SER A 113 -11.12 6.67 4.52
C SER A 113 -11.49 5.52 5.45
N THR A 114 -11.99 4.41 4.92
CA THR A 114 -12.43 3.25 5.72
C THR A 114 -11.92 1.95 5.13
N LEU A 115 -11.76 0.95 5.98
CA LEU A 115 -11.39 -0.39 5.55
C LEU A 115 -12.46 -1.00 4.62
N ASP A 116 -13.73 -0.77 4.90
CA ASP A 116 -14.81 -1.27 4.03
C ASP A 116 -14.71 -0.71 2.61
N ALA A 117 -14.37 0.57 2.48
CA ALA A 117 -14.15 1.16 1.16
C ALA A 117 -12.94 0.53 0.45
N ALA A 118 -11.85 0.25 1.19
CA ALA A 118 -10.68 -0.44 0.64
C ALA A 118 -11.04 -1.85 0.14
N ILE A 119 -11.81 -2.59 0.92
CA ILE A 119 -12.27 -3.94 0.54
C ILE A 119 -13.07 -3.87 -0.76
N SER A 120 -13.93 -2.88 -0.90
CA SER A 120 -14.76 -2.67 -2.09
C SER A 120 -13.89 -2.38 -3.33
N VAL A 121 -12.94 -1.46 -3.21
CA VAL A 121 -12.02 -1.09 -4.30
C VAL A 121 -11.19 -2.30 -4.75
N LEU A 122 -10.73 -3.09 -3.81
CA LEU A 122 -9.92 -4.27 -4.10
C LEU A 122 -10.74 -5.51 -4.50
N ARG A 123 -12.07 -5.40 -4.52
CA ARG A 123 -12.99 -6.48 -4.87
C ARG A 123 -12.81 -7.71 -3.98
N LEU A 124 -12.70 -7.46 -2.67
CA LEU A 124 -12.55 -8.49 -1.65
C LEU A 124 -13.80 -8.68 -0.79
N GLN A 125 -14.98 -8.26 -1.29
CA GLN A 125 -16.23 -8.31 -0.53
C GLN A 125 -16.57 -9.72 -0.05
N ASP A 126 -16.31 -10.72 -0.87
CA ASP A 126 -16.58 -12.13 -0.53
C ASP A 126 -15.69 -12.66 0.59
N SER A 127 -14.58 -11.98 0.86
CA SER A 127 -13.63 -12.33 1.91
C SER A 127 -13.56 -11.25 2.99
N ARG A 128 -14.59 -10.43 3.14
CA ARG A 128 -14.61 -9.25 4.01
C ARG A 128 -14.17 -9.56 5.44
N GLU A 129 -14.74 -10.59 6.06
CA GLU A 129 -14.41 -10.94 7.45
C GLU A 129 -12.95 -11.37 7.61
N GLU A 130 -12.41 -12.10 6.64
CA GLU A 130 -11.01 -12.51 6.63
C GLU A 130 -10.08 -11.33 6.48
N VAL A 131 -10.43 -10.34 5.63
CA VAL A 131 -9.65 -9.12 5.45
C VAL A 131 -9.64 -8.30 6.75
N ILE A 132 -10.79 -8.14 7.40
CA ILE A 132 -10.89 -7.42 8.67
C ILE A 132 -10.01 -8.08 9.74
N ARG A 133 -10.07 -9.40 9.85
CA ARG A 133 -9.25 -10.16 10.79
C ARG A 133 -7.76 -9.99 10.49
N PHE A 134 -7.38 -10.10 9.24
CA PHE A 134 -5.99 -9.93 8.79
C PHE A 134 -5.48 -8.52 9.10
N TRP A 135 -6.30 -7.50 8.88
CA TRP A 135 -5.95 -6.11 9.20
C TRP A 135 -5.72 -5.92 10.71
N HIS A 136 -6.62 -6.45 11.54
CA HIS A 136 -6.46 -6.38 13.01
C HIS A 136 -5.19 -7.11 13.47
N GLU A 137 -4.93 -8.29 12.95
CA GLU A 137 -3.72 -9.05 13.26
C GLU A 137 -2.45 -8.29 12.84
N SER A 138 -2.47 -7.67 11.67
CA SER A 138 -1.34 -6.88 11.17
C SER A 138 -1.06 -5.67 12.05
N ARG A 139 -2.10 -4.97 12.50
CA ARG A 139 -1.96 -3.85 13.42
C ARG A 139 -1.41 -4.31 14.77
N ALA A 140 -1.91 -5.41 15.31
CA ALA A 140 -1.44 -5.96 16.57
C ALA A 140 0.05 -6.35 16.50
N LEU A 141 0.49 -6.94 15.40
CA LEU A 141 1.90 -7.28 15.19
C LEU A 141 2.78 -6.03 15.13
N SER A 142 2.33 -4.97 14.49
CA SER A 142 3.08 -3.71 14.40
C SER A 142 3.26 -3.04 15.75
N GLU A 143 2.28 -3.16 16.65
CA GLU A 143 2.31 -2.56 17.99
C GLU A 143 3.25 -3.30 18.95
N ARG A 144 3.63 -4.54 18.65
CA ARG A 144 4.54 -5.35 19.48
C ARG A 144 6.02 -5.05 19.23
N GLU A 145 6.32 -4.33 18.19
CA GLU A 145 7.71 -4.06 17.78
C GLU A 145 8.23 -2.66 18.16
#